data_c958b09e367093cab51b2ee6b1d2b33c
#
_entry.id   c958b09e367093cab51b2ee6b1d2b33c
#
_cell.length_a   1.000
_cell.length_b   1.000
_cell.length_c   1.000
_cell.angle_alpha   90.00
_cell.angle_beta   90.00
_cell.angle_gamma   90.00
#
_symmetry.space_group_name_H-M   'P 1'
#
loop_
_entity.id
_entity.type
_entity.pdbx_description
1 polymer ?
#
loop_
_entity_poly.entity_id
_entity_poly.type
_entity_poly.pdbx_seq_one_letter_code
_entity_poly.pdbx_strand_id
1 'polypeptide(L)'
;YNFKADGIIVATPTGSTGYSMSAGGPIVDPKANLLLLTPINAHTLNSKSIVIGPEDEITIEVGMRRSQRDEQVEVSFDGDSGVELKVGDKIVVHKAEESVGIIRLSKISFLEILRKKMQNYT
;
A
#
# COMPACT_ATOMS: atom_id res chain seq x y z
N TYR A 1 4.57 -15.98 -3.72
CA TYR A 1 4.73 -15.68 -2.29
C TYR A 1 3.38 -15.71 -1.60
N ASN A 2 3.23 -16.57 -0.61
CA ASN A 2 2.00 -16.69 0.16
C ASN A 2 2.20 -16.10 1.56
N PHE A 3 1.24 -15.32 2.02
CA PHE A 3 1.24 -14.83 3.38
C PHE A 3 -0.19 -14.73 3.91
N LYS A 4 -0.32 -14.84 5.22
CA LYS A 4 -1.61 -14.70 5.91
C LYS A 4 -1.66 -13.32 6.57
N ALA A 5 -2.64 -12.55 6.17
CA ALA A 5 -2.87 -11.19 6.68
C ALA A 5 -4.35 -10.84 6.52
N ASP A 6 -4.80 -9.81 7.22
CA ASP A 6 -6.17 -9.32 7.07
C ASP A 6 -6.36 -8.58 5.74
N GLY A 7 -5.28 -8.12 5.15
CA GLY A 7 -5.31 -7.45 3.88
C GLY A 7 -3.92 -7.09 3.40
N ILE A 8 -3.87 -6.40 2.28
CA ILE A 8 -2.63 -5.91 1.70
C ILE A 8 -2.85 -4.53 1.09
N ILE A 9 -1.87 -3.67 1.23
CA ILE A 9 -1.90 -2.33 0.69
C ILE A 9 -0.82 -2.22 -0.38
N VAL A 10 -1.19 -1.73 -1.55
CA VAL A 10 -0.24 -1.30 -2.57
C VAL A 10 -0.23 0.22 -2.56
N ALA A 11 0.92 0.81 -2.36
CA ALA A 11 1.06 2.26 -2.26
C ALA A 11 2.15 2.78 -3.18
N THR A 12 1.93 4.01 -3.67
CA THR A 12 2.98 4.82 -4.29
C THR A 12 3.84 5.44 -3.19
N PRO A 13 5.03 5.99 -3.53
CA PRO A 13 5.81 6.74 -2.54
C PRO A 13 5.02 7.85 -1.86
N THR A 14 4.23 8.62 -2.61
CA THR A 14 3.35 9.65 -2.06
C THR A 14 2.33 9.05 -1.08
N GLY A 15 1.75 7.90 -1.42
CA GLY A 15 0.78 7.22 -0.57
C GLY A 15 1.38 6.49 0.62
N SER A 16 2.70 6.39 0.73
CA SER A 16 3.37 5.67 1.83
C SER A 16 3.08 6.27 3.21
N THR A 17 2.79 7.56 3.28
CA THR A 17 2.45 8.27 4.53
C THR A 17 0.97 8.19 4.89
N GLY A 18 0.15 7.54 4.07
CA GLY A 18 -1.26 7.29 4.33
C GLY A 18 -1.50 6.00 5.12
N TYR A 19 -2.46 5.21 4.66
CA TYR A 19 -2.83 3.96 5.33
C TYR A 19 -1.67 2.94 5.42
N SER A 20 -0.78 2.92 4.42
CA SER A 20 0.41 2.06 4.45
C SER A 20 1.26 2.30 5.69
N MET A 21 1.48 3.57 6.06
CA MET A 21 2.22 3.92 7.28
C MET A 21 1.50 3.41 8.53
N SER A 22 0.20 3.58 8.61
CA SER A 22 -0.61 3.09 9.74
C SER A 22 -0.55 1.57 9.87
N ALA A 23 -0.39 0.85 8.78
CA ALA A 23 -0.22 -0.60 8.77
C ALA A 23 1.22 -1.05 9.06
N GLY A 24 2.12 -0.13 9.35
CA GLY A 24 3.52 -0.42 9.66
C GLY A 24 4.45 -0.36 8.46
N GLY A 25 4.01 0.15 7.34
CA GLY A 25 4.85 0.35 6.16
C GLY A 25 5.86 1.48 6.34
N PRO A 26 6.97 1.45 5.62
CA PRO A 26 7.98 2.51 5.70
C PRO A 26 7.49 3.78 5.04
N ILE A 27 8.06 4.88 5.47
CA ILE A 27 7.86 6.18 4.84
C ILE A 27 8.84 6.28 3.67
N VAL A 28 8.34 6.65 2.51
CA VAL A 28 9.11 6.72 1.27
C VAL A 28 9.12 8.14 0.74
N ASP A 29 10.28 8.61 0.33
CA ASP A 29 10.43 9.91 -0.30
C ASP A 29 9.57 9.96 -1.58
N PRO A 30 8.72 10.99 -1.75
CA PRO A 30 7.89 11.13 -2.95
C PRO A 30 8.67 11.14 -4.27
N LYS A 31 9.95 11.44 -4.25
CA LYS A 31 10.82 11.41 -5.42
C LYS A 31 11.22 10.01 -5.85
N ALA A 32 11.08 9.01 -4.98
CA ALA A 32 11.43 7.64 -5.29
C ALA A 32 10.50 7.07 -6.37
N ASN A 33 11.02 6.18 -7.19
CA ASN A 33 10.28 5.54 -8.26
C ASN A 33 10.13 4.05 -7.95
N LEU A 34 9.08 3.70 -7.23
CA LEU A 34 8.82 2.35 -6.77
C LEU A 34 7.34 2.17 -6.40
N LEU A 35 6.95 0.95 -6.15
CA LEU A 35 5.69 0.60 -5.49
C LEU A 35 5.99 -0.10 -4.18
N LEU A 36 5.14 0.12 -3.20
CA LEU A 36 5.29 -0.43 -1.86
C LEU A 36 4.12 -1.38 -1.57
N LEU A 37 4.45 -2.58 -1.12
CA LEU A 37 3.47 -3.60 -0.78
C LEU A 37 3.55 -3.84 0.74
N THR A 38 2.47 -3.53 1.47
CA THR A 38 2.46 -3.64 2.93
C THR A 38 1.30 -4.51 3.39
N PRO A 39 1.55 -5.59 4.15
CA PRO A 39 0.48 -6.41 4.71
C PRO A 39 -0.22 -5.68 5.86
N ILE A 40 -1.53 -5.88 5.98
CA ILE A 40 -2.34 -5.38 7.09
C ILE A 40 -2.47 -6.48 8.11
N ASN A 41 -2.02 -6.22 9.33
CA ASN A 41 -2.15 -7.13 10.46
C ASN A 41 -1.70 -8.57 10.10
N ALA A 42 -0.46 -8.69 9.68
CA ALA A 42 0.11 -9.97 9.26
C ALA A 42 0.11 -10.98 10.42
N HIS A 43 -0.32 -12.20 10.12
CA HIS A 43 -0.42 -13.27 11.10
C HIS A 43 0.91 -14.03 11.30
N THR A 44 1.94 -13.68 10.55
CA THR A 44 3.27 -14.25 10.68
C THR A 44 4.27 -13.16 11.02
N LEU A 45 5.19 -13.48 11.93
CA LEU A 45 6.19 -12.53 12.42
C LEU A 45 7.16 -12.04 11.33
N ASN A 46 7.25 -12.74 10.24
CA ASN A 46 8.19 -12.46 9.15
C ASN A 46 7.57 -11.69 7.98
N SER A 47 6.33 -11.27 8.10
CA SER A 47 5.67 -10.49 7.02
C SER A 47 6.13 -9.05 7.09
N LYS A 48 6.87 -8.64 6.09
CA LYS A 48 7.42 -7.28 5.96
C LYS A 48 6.88 -6.60 4.73
N SER A 49 6.99 -5.29 4.69
CA SER A 49 6.75 -4.53 3.49
C SER A 49 7.76 -4.90 2.41
N ILE A 50 7.30 -4.97 1.17
CA ILE A 50 8.13 -5.30 0.01
C ILE A 50 8.17 -4.08 -0.91
N VAL A 51 9.36 -3.73 -1.36
CA VAL A 51 9.57 -2.69 -2.35
C VAL A 51 9.61 -3.35 -3.73
N ILE A 52 8.77 -2.86 -4.63
CA ILE A 52 8.64 -3.37 -5.99
C ILE A 52 9.12 -2.30 -6.96
N GLY A 53 9.87 -2.71 -7.99
CA GLY A 53 10.34 -1.80 -9.01
C GLY A 53 9.18 -1.20 -9.84
N PRO A 54 9.40 -0.02 -10.44
CA PRO A 54 8.31 0.69 -11.12
C PRO A 54 7.84 0.02 -12.41
N GLU A 55 8.64 -0.89 -12.95
CA GLU A 55 8.33 -1.61 -14.18
C GLU A 55 7.65 -2.95 -13.93
N ASP A 56 7.57 -3.36 -12.67
CA ASP A 56 7.01 -4.64 -12.29
C ASP A 56 5.49 -4.58 -12.19
N GLU A 57 4.86 -5.70 -12.49
CA GLU A 57 3.43 -5.89 -12.33
C GLU A 57 3.19 -6.75 -11.09
N ILE A 58 2.25 -6.33 -10.27
CA ILE A 58 1.87 -7.05 -9.05
C ILE A 58 0.55 -7.75 -9.30
N THR A 59 0.52 -9.08 -9.16
CA THR A 59 -0.73 -9.85 -9.21
C THR A 59 -1.04 -10.36 -7.82
N ILE A 60 -2.22 -10.01 -7.32
CA ILE A 60 -2.71 -10.44 -6.02
C ILE A 60 -3.89 -11.37 -6.24
N GLU A 61 -3.80 -12.59 -5.73
CA GLU A 61 -4.88 -13.57 -5.81
C GLU A 61 -5.52 -13.77 -4.44
N VAL A 62 -6.84 -13.76 -4.40
CA VAL A 62 -7.59 -14.02 -3.17
C VAL A 62 -7.56 -15.51 -2.88
N GLY A 63 -6.90 -15.87 -1.78
CA GLY A 63 -6.78 -17.24 -1.34
C GLY A 63 -7.92 -17.69 -0.44
N MET A 64 -8.05 -19.01 -0.26
CA MET A 64 -9.06 -19.60 0.63
C MET A 64 -8.50 -19.72 2.04
N ARG A 65 -9.26 -19.24 3.06
CA ARG A 65 -9.00 -19.54 4.46
C ARG A 65 -9.79 -20.78 4.90
N ARG A 66 -9.14 -21.66 5.64
CA ARG A 66 -9.78 -22.90 6.14
C ARG A 66 -10.91 -22.67 7.14
N SER A 67 -10.93 -21.52 7.82
CA SER A 67 -11.82 -21.28 8.96
C SER A 67 -13.01 -20.37 8.68
N GLN A 68 -13.11 -19.77 7.51
CA GLN A 68 -14.15 -18.79 7.23
C GLN A 68 -14.72 -18.98 5.83
N ARG A 69 -15.95 -19.46 5.79
CA ARG A 69 -16.65 -19.80 4.56
C ARG A 69 -17.25 -18.60 3.85
N ASP A 70 -17.43 -17.46 4.56
CA ASP A 70 -18.19 -16.31 4.07
C ASP A 70 -17.44 -14.97 4.20
N GLU A 71 -16.09 -15.01 4.21
CA GLU A 71 -15.33 -13.76 4.22
C GLU A 71 -15.42 -13.07 2.86
N GLN A 72 -15.99 -11.88 2.91
CA GLN A 72 -15.96 -10.97 1.79
C GLN A 72 -14.62 -10.25 1.75
N VAL A 73 -14.00 -10.25 0.58
CA VAL A 73 -12.80 -9.47 0.32
C VAL A 73 -13.18 -8.29 -0.54
N GLU A 74 -12.71 -7.13 -0.19
CA GLU A 74 -13.00 -5.89 -0.90
C GLU A 74 -11.72 -5.20 -1.30
N VAL A 75 -11.70 -4.63 -2.51
CA VAL A 75 -10.65 -3.75 -2.98
C VAL A 75 -11.12 -2.32 -2.91
N SER A 76 -10.40 -1.48 -2.20
CA SER A 76 -10.68 -0.04 -2.10
C SER A 76 -9.59 0.76 -2.81
N PHE A 77 -9.98 1.86 -3.43
CA PHE A 77 -9.08 2.78 -4.13
C PHE A 77 -9.09 4.12 -3.40
N ASP A 78 -8.00 4.45 -2.72
CA ASP A 78 -7.84 5.71 -1.97
C ASP A 78 -9.01 6.01 -1.00
N GLY A 79 -9.51 4.96 -0.36
CA GLY A 79 -10.59 5.10 0.61
C GLY A 79 -12.00 5.12 0.03
N ASP A 80 -12.14 5.09 -1.29
CA ASP A 80 -13.45 5.02 -1.92
C ASP A 80 -14.07 3.63 -1.80
N SER A 81 -15.39 3.55 -2.00
CA SER A 81 -16.12 2.28 -2.01
C SER A 81 -15.52 1.35 -3.05
N GLY A 82 -15.27 0.13 -2.63
CA GLY A 82 -14.50 -0.80 -3.40
C GLY A 82 -15.32 -1.80 -4.18
N VAL A 83 -14.60 -2.70 -4.81
CA VAL A 83 -15.15 -3.84 -5.55
C VAL A 83 -15.04 -5.08 -4.67
N GLU A 84 -16.13 -5.82 -4.57
CA GLU A 84 -16.17 -7.08 -3.84
C GLU A 84 -15.52 -8.20 -4.65
N LEU A 85 -14.66 -8.97 -4.00
CA LEU A 85 -13.92 -10.08 -4.61
C LEU A 85 -14.27 -11.40 -3.97
N LYS A 86 -14.12 -12.46 -4.76
CA LYS A 86 -14.31 -13.85 -4.35
C LYS A 86 -12.97 -14.59 -4.37
N VAL A 87 -12.92 -15.73 -3.69
CA VAL A 87 -11.77 -16.63 -3.74
C VAL A 87 -11.45 -16.98 -5.20
N GLY A 88 -10.20 -16.88 -5.57
CA GLY A 88 -9.72 -17.11 -6.93
C GLY A 88 -9.67 -15.86 -7.79
N ASP A 89 -10.32 -14.78 -7.38
CA ASP A 89 -10.22 -13.50 -8.10
C ASP A 89 -8.80 -12.94 -8.01
N LYS A 90 -8.40 -12.26 -9.05
CA LYS A 90 -7.07 -11.67 -9.17
C LYS A 90 -7.16 -10.17 -9.38
N ILE A 91 -6.24 -9.45 -8.75
CA ILE A 91 -6.04 -8.02 -8.95
C ILE A 91 -4.66 -7.85 -9.55
N VAL A 92 -4.60 -7.12 -10.64
CA VAL A 92 -3.34 -6.77 -11.30
C VAL A 92 -3.07 -5.29 -11.09
N VAL A 93 -1.92 -4.98 -10.51
CA VAL A 93 -1.52 -3.60 -10.22
C VAL A 93 -0.22 -3.30 -10.94
N HIS A 94 -0.19 -2.19 -11.65
CA HIS A 94 1.02 -1.69 -12.28
C HIS A 94 1.05 -0.16 -12.19
N LYS A 95 2.24 0.41 -12.30
CA LYS A 95 2.40 1.86 -12.31
C LYS A 95 1.75 2.44 -13.57
N ALA A 96 0.96 3.50 -13.40
CA ALA A 96 0.38 4.21 -14.54
C ALA A 96 1.48 4.88 -15.38
N GLU A 97 1.29 4.93 -16.68
CA GLU A 97 2.17 5.67 -17.59
C GLU A 97 2.04 7.18 -17.39
N GLU A 98 0.83 7.63 -17.05
CA GLU A 98 0.53 9.03 -16.82
C GLU A 98 0.91 9.43 -15.39
N SER A 99 1.34 10.67 -15.23
CA SER A 99 1.65 11.24 -13.92
C SER A 99 0.96 12.58 -13.73
N VAL A 100 0.75 12.96 -12.47
CA VAL A 100 0.19 14.25 -12.11
C VAL A 100 1.32 15.12 -11.57
N GLY A 101 1.49 16.32 -12.17
CA GLY A 101 2.44 17.28 -11.68
C GLY A 101 1.90 18.04 -10.48
N ILE A 102 2.69 18.09 -9.41
CA ILE A 102 2.36 18.87 -8.21
C ILE A 102 3.31 20.05 -8.13
N ILE A 103 2.74 21.25 -8.09
CA ILE A 103 3.52 22.48 -7.98
C ILE A 103 3.95 22.68 -6.53
N ARG A 104 5.24 22.81 -6.31
CA ARG A 104 5.81 23.12 -5.01
C ARG A 104 6.01 24.62 -4.87
N LEU A 105 5.36 25.22 -3.89
CA LEU A 105 5.49 26.64 -3.59
C LEU A 105 6.55 26.94 -2.51
N SER A 106 7.03 25.92 -1.81
CA SER A 106 8.04 26.08 -0.78
C SER A 106 9.27 25.21 -1.07
N LYS A 107 10.44 25.65 -0.61
CA LYS A 107 11.70 24.91 -0.74
C LYS A 107 11.97 23.99 0.46
N ILE A 108 10.95 23.73 1.28
CA ILE A 108 11.09 22.88 2.46
C ILE A 108 11.34 21.43 2.02
N SER A 109 12.34 20.78 2.60
CA SER A 109 12.67 19.41 2.28
C SER A 109 11.59 18.43 2.77
N PHE A 110 11.54 17.27 2.14
CA PHE A 110 10.63 16.20 2.54
C PHE A 110 10.80 15.82 4.03
N LEU A 111 12.03 15.71 4.49
CA LEU A 111 12.32 15.35 5.88
C LEU A 111 11.85 16.43 6.87
N GLU A 112 11.93 17.70 6.52
CA GLU A 112 11.40 18.78 7.36
C GLU A 112 9.87 18.75 7.44
N ILE A 113 9.21 18.51 6.31
CA ILE A 113 7.75 18.36 6.28
C ILE A 113 7.33 17.18 7.14
N LEU A 114 8.03 16.07 7.00
CA LEU A 114 7.78 14.85 7.77
C LEU A 114 7.94 15.10 9.26
N ARG A 115 9.03 15.76 9.66
CA ARG A 115 9.28 16.11 11.06
C ARG A 115 8.14 16.94 11.64
N LYS A 116 7.67 17.95 10.93
CA LYS A 116 6.55 18.80 11.37
C LYS A 116 5.26 18.00 11.53
N LYS A 117 4.96 17.11 10.58
CA LYS A 117 3.77 16.27 10.66
C LYS A 117 3.85 15.26 11.80
N MET A 118 4.99 14.66 12.02
CA MET A 118 5.18 13.67 13.09
C MET A 118 5.10 14.29 14.49
N GLN A 119 5.51 15.54 14.66
CA GLN A 119 5.38 16.25 15.94
C GLN A 119 3.93 16.47 16.37
N ASN A 120 3.01 16.54 15.42
CA ASN A 120 1.59 16.74 15.70
C ASN A 120 0.88 15.44 16.14
N TYR A 121 1.55 14.31 16.10
CA TYR A 121 1.00 13.00 16.48
C TYR A 121 1.56 12.47 17.82
N THR A 122 2.42 13.21 18.46
CA THR A 122 2.95 12.88 19.80
C THR A 122 2.23 13.71 20.92
#